data_2678c657bc15b4e548496e552fbdd081
#
_entry.id   2678c657bc15b4e548496e552fbdd081
#
_cell.length_a   1.000
_cell.length_b   1.000
_cell.length_c   1.000
_cell.angle_alpha   90.00
_cell.angle_beta   90.00
_cell.angle_gamma   90.00
#
_symmetry.space_group_name_H-M   'P 1'
#
loop_
_entity.id
_entity.type
_entity.pdbx_description
1 polymer ?
#
loop_
_entity_poly.entity_id
_entity_poly.type
_entity_poly.pdbx_seq_one_letter_code
_entity_poly.pdbx_strand_id
1 'polypeptide(L)'
;NGPVVVYRDRSKKEVRDIYIAQKINGIWESPKPVNEDGWIINGCPVNGPKAVSNSNTLAVSWFTVSNEKPIVNLSFSKSSGALFNKPIKINDYDAIGRVDVAFLNNKEVLVSYIEGNDLGTFLKIKKVSLDGKISEPITISKIDGGRNTGVPQLEVFNDEIFIVWTISEDGKNQLKSVKLNSRNI
;
A
#
# COMPACT_ATOMS: atom_id res chain seq x y z
N ASN A 1 -4.68 -10.13 -20.82
CA ASN A 1 -4.12 -8.90 -20.22
C ASN A 1 -2.63 -9.10 -20.01
N GLY A 2 -1.83 -8.06 -20.23
CA GLY A 2 -0.38 -8.08 -20.08
C GLY A 2 0.09 -7.56 -18.71
N PRO A 3 1.39 -7.38 -18.51
CA PRO A 3 1.96 -6.85 -17.29
C PRO A 3 1.51 -5.41 -17.03
N VAL A 4 1.44 -5.08 -15.74
CA VAL A 4 1.08 -3.77 -15.21
C VAL A 4 2.22 -3.28 -14.32
N VAL A 5 2.57 -2.02 -14.43
CA VAL A 5 3.53 -1.35 -13.56
C VAL A 5 2.85 -0.15 -12.90
N VAL A 6 2.93 -0.07 -11.58
CA VAL A 6 2.51 1.11 -10.81
C VAL A 6 3.75 1.79 -10.24
N TYR A 7 3.80 3.09 -10.32
CA TYR A 7 4.97 3.86 -9.90
C TYR A 7 4.57 5.27 -9.47
N ARG A 8 5.46 5.90 -8.72
CA ARG A 8 5.33 7.32 -8.39
C ARG A 8 5.95 8.14 -9.49
N ASP A 9 5.15 8.98 -10.13
CA ASP A 9 5.63 9.92 -11.15
C ASP A 9 6.26 11.17 -10.52
N ARG A 10 6.98 11.90 -11.34
CA ARG A 10 7.56 13.20 -11.02
C ARG A 10 7.31 14.18 -12.13
N SER A 11 6.35 15.07 -11.94
CA SER A 11 6.12 16.15 -12.90
C SER A 11 7.21 17.24 -12.81
N LYS A 12 7.26 18.12 -13.82
CA LYS A 12 8.14 19.31 -13.80
C LYS A 12 7.82 20.27 -12.64
N LYS A 13 6.62 20.19 -12.06
CA LYS A 13 6.18 20.98 -10.90
C LYS A 13 6.34 20.25 -9.57
N GLU A 14 7.14 19.15 -9.54
CA GLU A 14 7.38 18.33 -8.35
C GLU A 14 6.12 17.62 -7.80
N VAL A 15 5.06 17.51 -8.60
CA VAL A 15 3.89 16.70 -8.24
C VAL A 15 4.27 15.21 -8.30
N ARG A 16 3.88 14.45 -7.28
CA ARG A 16 4.27 13.06 -7.03
C ARG A 16 3.07 12.11 -6.97
N ASP A 17 2.23 12.14 -7.97
CA ASP A 17 1.07 11.25 -8.06
C ASP A 17 1.47 9.82 -8.46
N ILE A 18 0.58 8.88 -8.19
CA ILE A 18 0.77 7.48 -8.57
C ILE A 18 0.20 7.25 -9.95
N TYR A 19 1.02 6.66 -10.81
CA TYR A 19 0.69 6.31 -12.19
C TYR A 19 0.71 4.81 -12.41
N ILE A 20 -0.05 4.39 -13.42
CA ILE A 20 -0.08 3.04 -13.93
C ILE A 20 0.27 3.03 -15.40
N ALA A 21 1.14 2.09 -15.80
CA ALA A 21 1.38 1.72 -17.19
C ALA A 21 0.97 0.27 -17.39
N GLN A 22 0.35 -0.03 -18.53
CA GLN A 22 -0.12 -1.37 -18.89
C GLN A 22 0.45 -1.78 -20.23
N LYS A 23 0.77 -3.06 -20.38
CA LYS A 23 1.16 -3.63 -21.66
C LYS A 23 0.00 -4.42 -22.24
N ILE A 24 -0.59 -3.94 -23.34
CA ILE A 24 -1.72 -4.57 -24.03
C ILE A 24 -1.27 -5.02 -25.41
N ASN A 25 -1.49 -6.28 -25.75
CA ASN A 25 -1.07 -6.87 -27.03
C ASN A 25 0.42 -6.62 -27.36
N GLY A 26 1.28 -6.68 -26.34
CA GLY A 26 2.71 -6.48 -26.49
C GLY A 26 3.18 -5.03 -26.54
N ILE A 27 2.28 -4.04 -26.50
CA ILE A 27 2.58 -2.59 -26.57
C ILE A 27 2.29 -1.95 -25.21
N TRP A 28 3.20 -1.10 -24.72
CA TRP A 28 2.96 -0.28 -23.53
C TRP A 28 2.06 0.89 -23.88
N GLU A 29 0.92 0.96 -23.19
CA GLU A 29 0.01 2.11 -23.28
C GLU A 29 0.59 3.33 -22.56
N SER A 30 0.11 4.51 -22.95
CA SER A 30 0.47 5.75 -22.26
C SER A 30 0.10 5.66 -20.79
N PRO A 31 1.03 5.98 -19.86
CA PRO A 31 0.73 6.00 -18.44
C PRO A 31 -0.40 6.97 -18.10
N LYS A 32 -1.17 6.61 -17.07
CA LYS A 32 -2.26 7.45 -16.56
C LYS A 32 -2.25 7.46 -15.03
N PRO A 33 -2.78 8.49 -14.36
CA PRO A 33 -2.84 8.53 -12.92
C PRO A 33 -3.80 7.45 -12.38
N VAL A 34 -3.42 6.81 -11.28
CA VAL A 34 -4.32 6.01 -10.44
C VAL A 34 -5.25 6.97 -9.70
N ASN A 35 -4.70 8.05 -9.19
CA ASN A 35 -5.40 9.18 -8.58
C ASN A 35 -4.54 10.44 -8.66
N GLU A 36 -5.17 11.59 -8.77
CA GLU A 36 -4.51 12.89 -8.74
C GLU A 36 -4.56 13.44 -7.31
N ASP A 37 -3.57 13.05 -6.48
CA ASP A 37 -3.46 13.50 -5.09
C ASP A 37 -2.92 14.93 -5.00
N GLY A 38 -2.16 15.37 -6.02
CA GLY A 38 -1.54 16.69 -6.09
C GLY A 38 -0.40 16.88 -5.07
N TRP A 39 0.23 15.81 -4.60
CA TRP A 39 1.31 15.92 -3.61
C TRP A 39 2.56 16.56 -4.21
N ILE A 40 2.89 17.76 -3.73
CA ILE A 40 4.10 18.47 -4.15
C ILE A 40 5.17 18.28 -3.09
N ILE A 41 6.33 17.75 -3.49
CA ILE A 41 7.50 17.61 -2.62
C ILE A 41 8.79 17.78 -3.40
N ASN A 42 9.62 18.72 -2.95
CA ASN A 42 10.99 18.89 -3.45
C ASN A 42 11.93 17.95 -2.69
N GLY A 43 11.86 16.67 -3.01
CA GLY A 43 12.64 15.62 -2.34
C GLY A 43 12.40 14.26 -2.98
N CYS A 44 13.01 13.23 -2.39
CA CYS A 44 12.85 11.84 -2.83
C CYS A 44 11.96 11.08 -1.83
N PRO A 45 10.66 10.93 -2.09
CA PRO A 45 9.80 10.10 -1.26
C PRO A 45 10.17 8.63 -1.47
N VAL A 46 10.53 7.95 -0.38
CA VAL A 46 10.93 6.52 -0.41
C VAL A 46 9.73 5.56 -0.47
N ASN A 47 8.52 6.07 -0.24
CA ASN A 47 7.29 5.31 -0.25
C ASN A 47 6.76 5.14 -1.68
N GLY A 48 7.05 4.01 -2.30
CA GLY A 48 6.42 3.61 -3.57
C GLY A 48 5.01 3.06 -3.37
N PRO A 49 4.21 2.93 -4.44
CA PRO A 49 2.96 2.19 -4.43
C PRO A 49 3.21 0.68 -4.40
N LYS A 50 2.19 -0.06 -4.00
CA LYS A 50 2.10 -1.51 -4.13
C LYS A 50 0.83 -1.87 -4.87
N ALA A 51 0.89 -2.93 -5.67
CA ALA A 51 -0.25 -3.39 -6.43
C ALA A 51 -0.34 -4.91 -6.44
N VAL A 52 -1.55 -5.42 -6.41
CA VAL A 52 -1.85 -6.83 -6.54
C VAL A 52 -3.07 -7.02 -7.45
N SER A 53 -3.07 -8.10 -8.22
CA SER A 53 -4.18 -8.41 -9.12
C SER A 53 -4.78 -9.78 -8.84
N ASN A 54 -6.09 -9.88 -9.01
CA ASN A 54 -6.82 -11.13 -9.03
C ASN A 54 -7.84 -11.09 -10.17
N SER A 55 -7.65 -11.95 -11.16
CA SER A 55 -8.42 -11.92 -12.42
C SER A 55 -8.39 -10.53 -13.06
N ASN A 56 -9.53 -9.84 -13.17
CA ASN A 56 -9.65 -8.51 -13.75
C ASN A 56 -9.63 -7.38 -12.70
N THR A 57 -9.53 -7.72 -11.43
CA THR A 57 -9.47 -6.73 -10.35
C THR A 57 -8.01 -6.43 -10.00
N LEU A 58 -7.68 -5.16 -10.00
CA LEU A 58 -6.40 -4.63 -9.55
C LEU A 58 -6.65 -3.80 -8.29
N ALA A 59 -5.87 -4.03 -7.25
CA ALA A 59 -5.82 -3.19 -6.06
C ALA A 59 -4.47 -2.47 -6.02
N VAL A 60 -4.49 -1.17 -5.78
CA VAL A 60 -3.29 -0.35 -5.63
C VAL A 60 -3.36 0.40 -4.31
N SER A 61 -2.33 0.25 -3.48
CA SER A 61 -2.17 1.00 -2.24
C SER A 61 -0.94 1.88 -2.32
N TRP A 62 -1.04 3.10 -1.76
CA TRP A 62 0.06 4.06 -1.77
C TRP A 62 -0.02 5.03 -0.60
N PHE A 63 1.13 5.60 -0.28
CA PHE A 63 1.25 6.73 0.62
C PHE A 63 1.24 8.03 -0.18
N THR A 64 0.59 9.06 0.34
CA THR A 64 0.62 10.42 -0.19
C THR A 64 0.50 11.45 0.94
N VAL A 65 0.78 12.71 0.63
CA VAL A 65 0.43 13.83 1.50
C VAL A 65 -0.51 14.73 0.72
N SER A 66 -1.78 14.66 1.04
CA SER A 66 -2.82 15.48 0.42
C SER A 66 -3.38 16.46 1.45
N ASN A 67 -3.48 17.73 1.08
CA ASN A 67 -3.89 18.81 2.01
C ASN A 67 -3.09 18.78 3.32
N GLU A 68 -1.77 18.66 3.21
CA GLU A 68 -0.82 18.61 4.35
C GLU A 68 -1.01 17.43 5.30
N LYS A 69 -1.85 16.47 4.95
CA LYS A 69 -2.11 15.28 5.76
C LYS A 69 -1.47 14.05 5.15
N PRO A 70 -0.64 13.30 5.92
CA PRO A 70 -0.09 12.02 5.48
C PRO A 70 -1.19 10.96 5.46
N ILE A 71 -1.38 10.34 4.30
CA ILE A 71 -2.48 9.40 4.04
C ILE A 71 -1.94 8.15 3.36
N VAL A 72 -2.43 6.99 3.79
CA VAL A 72 -2.39 5.74 3.03
C VAL A 72 -3.73 5.56 2.33
N ASN A 73 -3.68 5.45 1.02
CA ASN A 73 -4.83 5.22 0.16
C ASN A 73 -4.82 3.81 -0.41
N LEU A 74 -6.02 3.32 -0.70
CA LEU A 74 -6.27 2.11 -1.49
C LEU A 74 -7.30 2.43 -2.57
N SER A 75 -7.07 1.96 -3.79
CA SER A 75 -8.05 2.05 -4.86
C SER A 75 -8.13 0.74 -5.63
N PHE A 76 -9.32 0.45 -6.15
CA PHE A 76 -9.59 -0.73 -6.94
C PHE A 76 -9.90 -0.36 -8.39
N SER A 77 -9.47 -1.20 -9.31
CA SER A 77 -9.95 -1.22 -10.69
C SER A 77 -10.54 -2.59 -11.00
N LYS A 78 -11.80 -2.62 -11.44
CA LYS A 78 -12.47 -3.83 -11.92
C LYS A 78 -12.33 -4.02 -13.44
N SER A 79 -11.58 -3.14 -14.08
CA SER A 79 -11.34 -3.09 -15.53
C SER A 79 -9.86 -3.25 -15.86
N SER A 80 -9.16 -4.10 -15.09
CA SER A 80 -7.71 -4.38 -15.27
C SER A 80 -6.84 -3.11 -15.29
N GLY A 81 -7.19 -2.09 -14.50
CA GLY A 81 -6.46 -0.83 -14.41
C GLY A 81 -6.92 0.25 -15.38
N ALA A 82 -7.99 0.03 -16.17
CA ALA A 82 -8.50 1.07 -17.06
C ALA A 82 -9.10 2.26 -16.29
N LEU A 83 -9.90 1.97 -15.26
CA LEU A 83 -10.52 2.96 -14.37
C LEU A 83 -10.37 2.52 -12.92
N PHE A 84 -10.09 3.48 -12.04
CA PHE A 84 -10.02 3.28 -10.60
C PHE A 84 -11.22 3.93 -9.91
N ASN A 85 -11.69 3.34 -8.81
CA ASN A 85 -12.66 3.97 -7.93
C ASN A 85 -12.01 5.12 -7.14
N LYS A 86 -12.84 5.93 -6.47
CA LYS A 86 -12.36 6.93 -5.53
C LYS A 86 -11.50 6.26 -4.45
N PRO A 87 -10.33 6.83 -4.10
CA PRO A 87 -9.47 6.27 -3.07
C PRO A 87 -10.17 6.12 -1.71
N ILE A 88 -9.85 5.03 -1.04
CA ILE A 88 -10.28 4.70 0.30
C ILE A 88 -9.12 5.00 1.24
N LYS A 89 -9.32 5.90 2.21
CA LYS A 89 -8.31 6.18 3.23
C LYS A 89 -8.21 5.00 4.20
N ILE A 90 -6.99 4.53 4.48
CA ILE A 90 -6.72 3.36 5.31
C ILE A 90 -6.30 3.73 6.73
N ASN A 91 -5.37 4.67 6.90
CA ASN A 91 -4.82 5.04 8.21
C ASN A 91 -5.82 5.83 9.07
N ASP A 92 -5.73 5.64 10.37
CA ASP A 92 -6.53 6.38 11.37
C ASP A 92 -5.75 7.59 11.91
N TYR A 93 -4.43 7.44 12.10
CA TYR A 93 -3.51 8.45 12.63
C TYR A 93 -2.53 8.91 11.56
N ASP A 94 -1.40 9.51 11.93
CA ASP A 94 -0.43 10.03 10.99
C ASP A 94 0.32 8.90 10.26
N ALA A 95 0.07 8.77 8.97
CA ALA A 95 0.69 7.74 8.16
C ALA A 95 2.18 7.99 7.97
N ILE A 96 2.99 6.95 8.15
CA ILE A 96 4.38 6.89 7.68
C ILE A 96 4.41 6.24 6.30
N GLY A 97 3.38 5.48 5.96
CA GLY A 97 3.25 4.78 4.69
C GLY A 97 3.84 3.36 4.75
N ARG A 98 4.82 3.07 3.87
CA ARG A 98 5.48 1.75 3.75
C ARG A 98 4.47 0.63 3.60
N VAL A 99 3.58 0.83 2.64
CA VAL A 99 2.42 -0.01 2.40
C VAL A 99 2.79 -1.31 1.71
N ASP A 100 1.98 -2.33 1.94
CA ASP A 100 1.86 -3.49 1.07
C ASP A 100 0.39 -3.92 0.95
N VAL A 101 0.04 -4.70 -0.08
CA VAL A 101 -1.33 -5.12 -0.34
C VAL A 101 -1.36 -6.52 -0.93
N ALA A 102 -2.24 -7.38 -0.41
CA ALA A 102 -2.46 -8.74 -0.91
C ALA A 102 -3.96 -9.07 -0.96
N PHE A 103 -4.39 -9.87 -1.93
CA PHE A 103 -5.74 -10.42 -1.93
C PHE A 103 -5.86 -11.48 -0.83
N LEU A 104 -6.85 -11.30 0.04
CA LEU A 104 -7.24 -12.30 1.03
C LEU A 104 -8.13 -13.36 0.40
N ASN A 105 -8.99 -12.93 -0.50
CA ASN A 105 -9.90 -13.75 -1.30
C ASN A 105 -10.41 -12.93 -2.51
N ASN A 106 -11.36 -13.46 -3.26
CA ASN A 106 -11.92 -12.79 -4.45
C ASN A 106 -12.72 -11.50 -4.15
N LYS A 107 -12.96 -11.18 -2.88
CA LYS A 107 -13.79 -10.03 -2.46
C LYS A 107 -13.09 -9.05 -1.55
N GLU A 108 -11.95 -9.42 -1.00
CA GLU A 108 -11.26 -8.66 0.04
C GLU A 108 -9.76 -8.64 -0.17
N VAL A 109 -9.14 -7.52 0.19
CA VAL A 109 -7.69 -7.37 0.29
C VAL A 109 -7.28 -7.06 1.72
N LEU A 110 -6.04 -7.38 2.05
CA LEU A 110 -5.33 -6.86 3.21
C LEU A 110 -4.40 -5.75 2.76
N VAL A 111 -4.36 -4.69 3.55
CA VAL A 111 -3.36 -3.62 3.41
C VAL A 111 -2.54 -3.58 4.68
N SER A 112 -1.23 -3.74 4.58
CA SER A 112 -0.30 -3.44 5.66
C SER A 112 0.22 -2.01 5.50
N TYR A 113 0.39 -1.32 6.62
CA TYR A 113 0.83 0.08 6.64
C TYR A 113 1.45 0.43 7.98
N ILE A 114 2.18 1.53 8.00
CA ILE A 114 2.78 2.08 9.22
C ILE A 114 2.14 3.43 9.50
N GLU A 115 1.69 3.61 10.74
CA GLU A 115 1.20 4.89 11.26
C GLU A 115 1.73 5.16 12.66
N GLY A 116 1.77 6.43 13.06
CA GLY A 116 2.21 6.89 14.37
C GLY A 116 1.13 7.66 15.09
N ASN A 117 1.15 7.56 16.44
CA ASN A 117 0.37 8.37 17.37
C ASN A 117 1.20 8.68 18.63
N ASP A 118 0.60 9.27 19.65
CA ASP A 118 1.27 9.62 20.92
C ASP A 118 1.86 8.42 21.66
N LEU A 119 1.40 7.19 21.38
CA LEU A 119 1.87 5.95 21.99
C LEU A 119 3.07 5.34 21.23
N GLY A 120 3.35 5.82 20.03
CA GLY A 120 4.46 5.36 19.19
C GLY A 120 4.08 5.06 17.74
N THR A 121 4.94 4.32 17.09
CA THR A 121 4.79 3.91 15.69
C THR A 121 4.44 2.43 15.61
N PHE A 122 3.49 2.07 14.76
CA PHE A 122 2.92 0.74 14.68
C PHE A 122 2.81 0.25 13.25
N LEU A 123 3.21 -1.00 13.03
CA LEU A 123 2.85 -1.78 11.85
C LEU A 123 1.46 -2.36 12.08
N LYS A 124 0.54 -2.06 11.18
CA LYS A 124 -0.86 -2.48 11.24
C LYS A 124 -1.32 -3.11 9.94
N ILE A 125 -2.40 -3.86 10.01
CA ILE A 125 -3.16 -4.34 8.86
C ILE A 125 -4.62 -3.98 8.98
N LYS A 126 -5.28 -3.75 7.84
CA LYS A 126 -6.73 -3.65 7.71
C LYS A 126 -7.22 -4.50 6.55
N LYS A 127 -8.36 -5.12 6.74
CA LYS A 127 -9.10 -5.78 5.69
C LYS A 127 -10.03 -4.78 5.00
N VAL A 128 -10.05 -4.79 3.69
CA VAL A 128 -10.89 -3.91 2.88
C VAL A 128 -11.59 -4.73 1.80
N SER A 129 -12.92 -4.65 1.77
CA SER A 129 -13.71 -5.32 0.75
C SER A 129 -13.81 -4.49 -0.53
N LEU A 130 -14.07 -5.15 -1.66
CA LEU A 130 -14.22 -4.50 -2.97
C LEU A 130 -15.42 -3.54 -3.06
N ASP A 131 -16.34 -3.55 -2.09
CA ASP A 131 -17.43 -2.59 -1.93
C ASP A 131 -17.09 -1.42 -1.01
N GLY A 132 -15.83 -1.38 -0.50
CA GLY A 132 -15.28 -0.27 0.26
C GLY A 132 -15.45 -0.35 1.77
N LYS A 133 -15.92 -1.46 2.33
CA LYS A 133 -15.98 -1.65 3.79
C LYS A 133 -14.58 -1.92 4.32
N ILE A 134 -14.25 -1.28 5.44
CA ILE A 134 -12.94 -1.36 6.09
C ILE A 134 -13.14 -1.99 7.47
N SER A 135 -12.27 -2.93 7.84
CA SER A 135 -12.24 -3.51 9.20
C SER A 135 -11.59 -2.56 10.20
N GLU A 136 -11.77 -2.87 11.49
CA GLU A 136 -10.90 -2.32 12.53
C GLU A 136 -9.43 -2.73 12.27
N PRO A 137 -8.46 -1.90 12.70
CA PRO A 137 -7.05 -2.20 12.52
C PRO A 137 -6.58 -3.31 13.45
N ILE A 138 -5.76 -4.21 12.93
CA ILE A 138 -5.01 -5.18 13.74
C ILE A 138 -3.57 -4.68 13.84
N THR A 139 -3.09 -4.45 15.07
CA THR A 139 -1.71 -4.08 15.34
C THR A 139 -0.83 -5.33 15.32
N ILE A 140 0.15 -5.34 14.42
CA ILE A 140 1.11 -6.44 14.26
C ILE A 140 2.30 -6.26 15.19
N SER A 141 2.86 -5.05 15.22
CA SER A 141 4.04 -4.75 16.04
C SER A 141 4.16 -3.25 16.31
N LYS A 142 4.68 -2.89 17.48
CA LYS A 142 5.29 -1.59 17.69
C LYS A 142 6.67 -1.62 17.04
N ILE A 143 7.02 -0.59 16.29
CA ILE A 143 8.26 -0.52 15.52
C ILE A 143 8.90 0.87 15.61
N ASP A 144 10.15 0.98 15.20
CA ASP A 144 10.75 2.29 14.93
C ASP A 144 10.24 2.84 13.60
N GLY A 145 9.78 4.07 13.60
CA GLY A 145 9.34 4.79 12.38
C GLY A 145 10.49 5.25 11.49
N GLY A 146 11.73 5.10 11.93
CA GLY A 146 12.94 5.50 11.22
C GLY A 146 13.21 4.71 9.94
N ARG A 147 14.17 5.15 9.15
CA ARG A 147 14.50 4.52 7.85
C ARG A 147 15.00 3.08 7.96
N ASN A 148 15.53 2.69 9.12
CA ASN A 148 16.08 1.35 9.35
C ASN A 148 15.02 0.24 9.37
N THR A 149 13.75 0.57 9.59
CA THR A 149 12.66 -0.41 9.62
C THR A 149 12.31 -0.96 8.22
N GLY A 150 12.74 -0.30 7.14
CA GLY A 150 12.46 -0.75 5.78
C GLY A 150 10.98 -0.69 5.41
N VAL A 151 10.58 -1.50 4.44
CA VAL A 151 9.19 -1.67 3.99
C VAL A 151 8.74 -3.09 4.35
N PRO A 152 7.77 -3.27 5.27
CA PRO A 152 7.20 -4.58 5.56
C PRO A 152 6.64 -5.22 4.30
N GLN A 153 6.75 -6.53 4.21
CA GLN A 153 6.20 -7.31 3.11
C GLN A 153 5.04 -8.14 3.62
N LEU A 154 3.96 -8.17 2.86
CA LEU A 154 2.73 -8.90 3.15
C LEU A 154 2.46 -9.88 2.01
N GLU A 155 2.18 -11.12 2.35
CA GLU A 155 1.77 -12.14 1.38
C GLU A 155 0.65 -13.00 1.97
N VAL A 156 -0.24 -13.49 1.11
CA VAL A 156 -1.31 -14.42 1.48
C VAL A 156 -1.20 -15.67 0.63
N PHE A 157 -1.09 -16.81 1.28
CA PHE A 157 -0.99 -18.09 0.62
C PHE A 157 -1.74 -19.18 1.40
N ASN A 158 -2.67 -19.88 0.77
CA ASN A 158 -3.44 -20.99 1.36
C ASN A 158 -4.07 -20.66 2.74
N ASP A 159 -4.86 -19.59 2.82
CA ASP A 159 -5.48 -19.08 4.04
C ASP A 159 -4.47 -18.62 5.14
N GLU A 160 -3.19 -18.59 4.84
CA GLU A 160 -2.17 -18.08 5.72
C GLU A 160 -1.69 -16.69 5.25
N ILE A 161 -1.52 -15.80 6.21
CA ILE A 161 -1.02 -14.44 6.01
C ILE A 161 0.38 -14.38 6.61
N PHE A 162 1.34 -13.99 5.79
CA PHE A 162 2.74 -13.81 6.19
C PHE A 162 3.08 -12.32 6.16
N ILE A 163 3.61 -11.81 7.25
CA ILE A 163 4.13 -10.44 7.31
C ILE A 163 5.56 -10.51 7.83
N VAL A 164 6.47 -9.86 7.08
CA VAL A 164 7.89 -9.80 7.42
C VAL A 164 8.32 -8.34 7.46
N TRP A 165 9.06 -7.96 8.50
CA TRP A 165 9.58 -6.60 8.65
C TRP A 165 10.97 -6.59 9.29
N THR A 166 11.68 -5.48 9.11
CA THR A 166 12.97 -5.26 9.75
C THR A 166 12.78 -4.46 11.03
N ILE A 167 13.48 -4.87 12.09
CA ILE A 167 13.68 -4.06 13.29
C ILE A 167 15.16 -3.73 13.43
N SER A 168 15.47 -2.60 14.08
CA SER A 168 16.84 -2.24 14.44
C SER A 168 16.94 -2.14 15.96
N GLU A 169 17.73 -3.03 16.56
CA GLU A 169 18.01 -3.07 17.99
C GLU A 169 19.52 -3.02 18.18
N ASP A 170 20.01 -2.13 19.02
CA ASP A 170 21.46 -1.96 19.32
C ASP A 170 22.35 -1.82 18.08
N GLY A 171 21.84 -1.11 17.05
CA GLY A 171 22.54 -0.89 15.78
C GLY A 171 22.60 -2.13 14.87
N LYS A 172 21.90 -3.21 15.21
CA LYS A 172 21.80 -4.43 14.39
C LYS A 172 20.41 -4.56 13.81
N ASN A 173 20.35 -4.81 12.51
CA ASN A 173 19.08 -5.09 11.82
C ASN A 173 18.74 -6.57 11.92
N GLN A 174 17.50 -6.87 12.28
CA GLN A 174 16.95 -8.21 12.37
C GLN A 174 15.65 -8.29 11.58
N LEU A 175 15.37 -9.45 10.99
CA LEU A 175 14.07 -9.75 10.43
C LEU A 175 13.16 -10.33 11.51
N LYS A 176 11.94 -9.80 11.59
CA LYS A 176 10.82 -10.35 12.33
C LYS A 176 9.75 -10.79 11.35
N SER A 177 9.00 -11.82 11.75
CA SER A 177 7.86 -12.28 10.96
C SER A 177 6.72 -12.71 11.86
N VAL A 178 5.52 -12.66 11.33
CA VAL A 178 4.33 -13.25 11.91
C VAL A 178 3.57 -14.02 10.84
N LYS A 179 2.98 -15.13 11.24
CA LYS A 179 2.03 -15.92 10.47
C LYS A 179 0.68 -15.88 11.15
N LEU A 180 -0.35 -15.47 10.42
CA LEU A 180 -1.73 -15.42 10.89
C LEU A 180 -2.61 -16.30 10.00
N ASN A 181 -3.72 -16.80 10.55
CA ASN A 181 -4.73 -17.49 9.75
C ASN A 181 -5.80 -16.49 9.33
N SER A 182 -6.13 -16.48 8.04
CA SER A 182 -7.10 -15.54 7.46
C SER A 182 -8.51 -15.64 8.05
N ARG A 183 -8.84 -16.78 8.65
CA ARG A 183 -10.14 -17.00 9.32
C ARG A 183 -10.26 -16.32 10.67
N ASN A 184 -9.15 -15.83 11.21
CA ASN A 184 -9.08 -15.22 12.55
C ASN A 184 -8.98 -13.68 12.49
N ILE A 185 -9.15 -13.07 11.29
CA ILE A 185 -9.03 -11.63 11.08
C ILE A 185 -10.26 -11.03 10.38
#